data_09f14b3d7a666437e7d28507aa1d7f04
#
_entry.id   09f14b3d7a666437e7d28507aa1d7f04
#
_cell.length_a   1.000
_cell.length_b   1.000
_cell.length_c   1.000
_cell.angle_alpha   90.00
_cell.angle_beta   90.00
_cell.angle_gamma   90.00
#
_symmetry.space_group_name_H-M   'P 1'
#
loop_
_entity.id
_entity.type
_entity.pdbx_description
1 polymer ?
#
loop_
_entity_poly.entity_id
_entity_poly.type
_entity_poly.pdbx_seq_one_letter_code
_entity_poly.pdbx_strand_id
1 'polypeptide(L)'
;MKLNIGINVFDAALNRLQELYEQDHTIVISQSGGKDSTVCMELAIMAADAAGKLPINVIHRDEEILFPNTYEYLDRVANRPEVNMHHVWAGQPVINVFNRSDPYWWIFDEQIPREEWVRQPPDYAYKIDEMNINALVTRDRFPTPEDKEIYACIGLRVQESPNRRMGLFSSKGHITKPNDRGVKYVRPIYDWTDGDVWKAIENFKWDYNHAYDVMVKHGRSKNQLRIAPLTMTQAGIKDLQLAQKAWPQWFDTVTHR
;
A
#
# COMPACT_ATOMS: atom_id res chain seq x y z
N MET A 1 14.19 22.58 -7.60
CA MET A 1 14.05 23.72 -6.68
C MET A 1 12.79 23.46 -5.85
N LYS A 2 12.87 23.44 -4.51
CA LYS A 2 11.69 23.43 -3.65
C LYS A 2 11.27 24.87 -3.41
N LEU A 3 10.03 25.20 -3.69
CA LEU A 3 9.47 26.51 -3.36
C LEU A 3 8.86 26.42 -1.96
N ASN A 4 9.23 27.35 -1.11
CA ASN A 4 8.55 27.50 0.19
C ASN A 4 7.29 28.34 -0.04
N ILE A 5 6.12 27.71 0.13
CA ILE A 5 4.79 28.33 -0.06
C ILE A 5 4.14 28.72 1.26
N GLY A 6 4.89 28.69 2.37
CA GLY A 6 4.38 29.11 3.70
C GLY A 6 3.53 28.07 4.44
N ILE A 7 3.37 26.88 3.87
CA ILE A 7 2.66 25.74 4.51
C ILE A 7 3.64 24.57 4.64
N ASN A 8 3.61 23.84 5.74
CA ASN A 8 4.40 22.62 5.88
C ASN A 8 3.77 21.46 5.10
N VAL A 9 4.57 20.42 4.86
CA VAL A 9 4.13 19.28 4.02
C VAL A 9 2.99 18.46 4.67
N PHE A 10 2.92 18.43 6.00
CA PHE A 10 1.87 17.74 6.74
C PHE A 10 0.50 18.42 6.54
N ASP A 11 0.42 19.73 6.83
CA ASP A 11 -0.82 20.50 6.65
C ASP A 11 -1.25 20.50 5.19
N ALA A 12 -0.30 20.62 4.26
CA ALA A 12 -0.61 20.55 2.83
C ALA A 12 -1.20 19.18 2.41
N ALA A 13 -0.67 18.07 2.96
CA ALA A 13 -1.18 16.74 2.67
C ALA A 13 -2.56 16.50 3.29
N LEU A 14 -2.76 16.97 4.53
CA LEU A 14 -4.05 16.89 5.21
C LEU A 14 -5.14 17.69 4.47
N ASN A 15 -4.85 18.93 4.08
CA ASN A 15 -5.78 19.77 3.33
C ASN A 15 -6.20 19.14 2.01
N ARG A 16 -5.28 18.47 1.28
CA ARG A 16 -5.59 17.76 0.03
C ARG A 16 -6.64 16.66 0.22
N LEU A 17 -6.67 15.99 1.37
CA LEU A 17 -7.67 14.98 1.68
C LEU A 17 -8.94 15.59 2.24
N GLN A 18 -8.85 16.61 3.09
CA GLN A 18 -10.01 17.31 3.64
C GLN A 18 -10.90 17.88 2.53
N GLU A 19 -10.30 18.57 1.54
CA GLU A 19 -11.02 19.09 0.37
C GLU A 19 -11.86 18.02 -0.36
N LEU A 20 -11.36 16.78 -0.44
CA LEU A 20 -12.07 15.68 -1.09
C LEU A 20 -13.21 15.12 -0.21
N TYR A 21 -12.99 14.99 1.10
CA TYR A 21 -14.03 14.54 2.04
C TYR A 21 -15.15 15.56 2.22
N GLU A 22 -14.82 16.86 2.24
CA GLU A 22 -15.81 17.96 2.31
C GLU A 22 -16.72 18.01 1.09
N GLN A 23 -16.23 17.56 -0.07
CA GLN A 23 -17.00 17.48 -1.31
C GLN A 23 -17.80 16.18 -1.46
N ASP A 24 -17.85 15.33 -0.44
CA ASP A 24 -18.54 14.03 -0.45
C ASP A 24 -18.03 13.05 -1.52
N HIS A 25 -16.79 13.16 -1.90
CA HIS A 25 -16.16 12.20 -2.80
C HIS A 25 -15.87 10.87 -2.09
N THR A 26 -15.91 9.76 -2.83
CA THR A 26 -15.50 8.47 -2.32
C THR A 26 -13.97 8.33 -2.41
N ILE A 27 -13.32 8.09 -1.26
CA ILE A 27 -11.88 7.93 -1.17
C ILE A 27 -11.58 6.52 -0.66
N VAL A 28 -10.73 5.80 -1.40
CA VAL A 28 -10.29 4.45 -1.04
C VAL A 28 -8.78 4.47 -0.87
N ILE A 29 -8.31 4.11 0.31
CA ILE A 29 -6.89 4.11 0.64
C ILE A 29 -6.26 2.78 0.21
N SER A 30 -5.28 2.83 -0.70
CA SER A 30 -4.52 1.65 -1.10
C SER A 30 -3.44 1.35 -0.06
N GLN A 31 -3.67 0.33 0.77
CA GLN A 31 -2.76 -0.06 1.86
C GLN A 31 -1.89 -1.23 1.41
N SER A 32 -0.58 -1.01 1.33
CA SER A 32 0.40 -2.04 0.96
C SER A 32 1.13 -2.66 2.16
N GLY A 33 0.82 -2.23 3.37
CA GLY A 33 1.59 -2.54 4.57
C GLY A 33 2.87 -1.71 4.71
N GLY A 34 3.15 -0.80 3.77
CA GLY A 34 4.32 0.07 3.79
C GLY A 34 4.09 1.39 4.55
N LYS A 35 5.17 2.02 5.01
CA LYS A 35 5.14 3.28 5.77
C LYS A 35 4.42 4.43 5.06
N ASP A 36 4.54 4.49 3.74
CA ASP A 36 3.97 5.58 2.95
C ASP A 36 2.43 5.44 2.84
N SER A 37 1.93 4.22 2.64
CA SER A 37 0.50 3.94 2.68
C SER A 37 -0.08 4.07 4.09
N THR A 38 0.70 3.74 5.12
CA THR A 38 0.33 3.98 6.52
C THR A 38 0.07 5.46 6.78
N VAL A 39 1.00 6.33 6.38
CA VAL A 39 0.82 7.79 6.54
C VAL A 39 -0.38 8.30 5.76
N CYS A 40 -0.61 7.83 4.53
CA CYS A 40 -1.81 8.19 3.77
C CYS A 40 -3.10 7.78 4.48
N MET A 41 -3.12 6.59 5.08
CA MET A 41 -4.26 6.09 5.84
C MET A 41 -4.53 6.95 7.08
N GLU A 42 -3.51 7.27 7.85
CA GLU A 42 -3.66 8.09 9.06
C GLU A 42 -4.11 9.52 8.74
N LEU A 43 -3.56 10.14 7.70
CA LEU A 43 -4.02 11.44 7.21
C LEU A 43 -5.49 11.39 6.74
N ALA A 44 -5.88 10.29 6.09
CA ALA A 44 -7.26 10.10 5.65
C ALA A 44 -8.22 9.90 6.83
N ILE A 45 -7.80 9.20 7.89
CA ILE A 45 -8.57 9.08 9.13
C ILE A 45 -8.79 10.47 9.75
N MET A 46 -7.73 11.29 9.87
CA MET A 46 -7.85 12.65 10.42
C MET A 46 -8.76 13.52 9.58
N ALA A 47 -8.66 13.45 8.25
CA ALA A 47 -9.50 14.25 7.34
C ALA A 47 -10.96 13.79 7.36
N ALA A 48 -11.21 12.48 7.39
CA ALA A 48 -12.53 11.90 7.44
C ALA A 48 -13.23 12.15 8.79
N ASP A 49 -12.48 12.06 9.90
CA ASP A 49 -13.00 12.39 11.24
C ASP A 49 -13.48 13.84 11.31
N ALA A 50 -12.66 14.78 10.84
CA ALA A 50 -13.03 16.20 10.78
C ALA A 50 -14.27 16.47 9.91
N ALA A 51 -14.52 15.65 8.88
CA ALA A 51 -15.67 15.72 8.01
C ALA A 51 -16.86 14.86 8.46
N GLY A 52 -16.74 14.10 9.56
CA GLY A 52 -17.78 13.17 10.03
C GLY A 52 -18.01 11.98 9.07
N LYS A 53 -16.96 11.50 8.40
CA LYS A 53 -16.99 10.49 7.33
C LYS A 53 -16.29 9.16 7.70
N LEU A 54 -16.07 8.91 8.98
CA LEU A 54 -15.57 7.62 9.43
C LEU A 54 -16.66 6.52 9.37
N PRO A 55 -16.31 5.25 9.15
CA PRO A 55 -14.96 4.75 8.84
C PRO A 55 -14.51 5.02 7.41
N ILE A 56 -13.20 5.12 7.18
CA ILE A 56 -12.61 5.23 5.85
C ILE A 56 -12.55 3.89 5.12
N ASN A 57 -12.67 3.88 3.79
CA ASN A 57 -12.45 2.68 3.00
C ASN A 57 -10.96 2.43 2.76
N VAL A 58 -10.49 1.25 3.12
CA VAL A 58 -9.11 0.81 2.91
C VAL A 58 -9.11 -0.47 2.08
N ILE A 59 -8.33 -0.53 1.01
CA ILE A 59 -8.15 -1.74 0.22
C ILE A 59 -6.72 -2.24 0.30
N HIS A 60 -6.56 -3.53 0.61
CA HIS A 60 -5.30 -4.25 0.53
C HIS A 60 -5.39 -5.36 -0.50
N ARG A 61 -4.41 -5.38 -1.42
CA ARG A 61 -4.21 -6.49 -2.36
C ARG A 61 -3.23 -7.47 -1.75
N ASP A 62 -3.72 -8.64 -1.42
CA ASP A 62 -2.89 -9.71 -0.85
C ASP A 62 -2.02 -10.37 -1.92
N GLU A 63 -0.74 -10.44 -1.66
CA GLU A 63 0.26 -11.02 -2.55
C GLU A 63 0.87 -12.32 -2.00
N GLU A 64 0.22 -12.97 -1.02
CA GLU A 64 0.62 -14.23 -0.37
C GLU A 64 2.01 -14.19 0.31
N ILE A 65 3.03 -13.64 -0.35
CA ILE A 65 4.44 -13.67 0.07
C ILE A 65 4.96 -12.33 0.60
N LEU A 66 4.25 -11.76 1.56
CA LEU A 66 4.73 -10.61 2.33
C LEU A 66 5.45 -11.07 3.59
N PHE A 67 6.30 -10.24 4.18
CA PHE A 67 6.94 -10.55 5.46
C PHE A 67 5.92 -10.75 6.58
N PRO A 68 6.15 -11.67 7.53
CA PRO A 68 5.20 -12.01 8.60
C PRO A 68 4.66 -10.79 9.35
N ASN A 69 5.52 -9.85 9.75
CA ASN A 69 5.09 -8.64 10.45
C ASN A 69 4.19 -7.71 9.60
N THR A 70 4.19 -7.90 8.27
CA THR A 70 3.28 -7.15 7.40
C THR A 70 1.85 -7.63 7.57
N TYR A 71 1.65 -8.94 7.69
CA TYR A 71 0.32 -9.51 7.96
C TYR A 71 -0.19 -9.09 9.33
N GLU A 72 0.66 -9.18 10.35
CA GLU A 72 0.33 -8.74 11.71
C GLU A 72 -0.10 -7.26 11.74
N TYR A 73 0.60 -6.42 10.99
CA TYR A 73 0.24 -5.00 10.86
C TYR A 73 -1.10 -4.82 10.16
N LEU A 74 -1.34 -5.52 9.04
CA LEU A 74 -2.59 -5.43 8.29
C LEU A 74 -3.79 -5.93 9.10
N ASP A 75 -3.60 -6.97 9.92
CA ASP A 75 -4.62 -7.45 10.85
C ASP A 75 -4.94 -6.39 11.93
N ARG A 76 -3.94 -5.70 12.46
CA ARG A 76 -4.19 -4.58 13.37
C ARG A 76 -4.95 -3.45 12.70
N VAL A 77 -4.62 -3.12 11.45
CA VAL A 77 -5.34 -2.12 10.65
C VAL A 77 -6.79 -2.53 10.43
N ALA A 78 -7.04 -3.80 10.08
CA ALA A 78 -8.39 -4.32 9.82
C ALA A 78 -9.30 -4.28 11.06
N ASN A 79 -8.72 -4.36 12.25
CA ASN A 79 -9.45 -4.33 13.52
C ASN A 79 -9.71 -2.92 14.08
N ARG A 80 -9.31 -1.86 13.36
CA ARG A 80 -9.54 -0.47 13.77
C ARG A 80 -10.98 -0.04 13.49
N PRO A 81 -11.68 0.59 14.44
CA PRO A 81 -13.05 1.08 14.22
C PRO A 81 -13.14 2.19 13.17
N GLU A 82 -12.04 2.92 12.91
CA GLU A 82 -11.97 3.95 11.89
C GLU A 82 -11.80 3.41 10.46
N VAL A 83 -11.63 2.08 10.31
CA VAL A 83 -11.26 1.45 9.04
C VAL A 83 -12.31 0.44 8.58
N ASN A 84 -12.81 0.62 7.37
CA ASN A 84 -13.56 -0.40 6.63
C ASN A 84 -12.59 -1.12 5.68
N MET A 85 -12.10 -2.29 6.11
CA MET A 85 -11.03 -3.01 5.42
C MET A 85 -11.57 -3.92 4.32
N HIS A 86 -11.12 -3.70 3.10
CA HIS A 86 -11.30 -4.57 1.95
C HIS A 86 -10.00 -5.31 1.65
N HIS A 87 -9.81 -6.46 2.28
CA HIS A 87 -8.68 -7.33 2.03
C HIS A 87 -9.04 -8.29 0.88
N VAL A 88 -8.38 -8.13 -0.27
CA VAL A 88 -8.72 -8.89 -1.48
C VAL A 88 -7.56 -9.77 -1.94
N TRP A 89 -7.88 -10.93 -2.50
CA TRP A 89 -6.92 -11.86 -3.06
C TRP A 89 -7.44 -12.50 -4.36
N ALA A 90 -6.52 -13.00 -5.19
CA ALA A 90 -6.83 -13.84 -6.34
C ALA A 90 -5.62 -14.70 -6.71
N GLY A 91 -5.86 -15.85 -7.30
CA GLY A 91 -4.83 -16.65 -7.94
C GLY A 91 -4.30 -15.92 -9.18
N GLN A 92 -3.01 -15.59 -9.21
CA GLN A 92 -2.40 -14.92 -10.36
C GLN A 92 -0.90 -15.19 -10.46
N PRO A 93 -0.35 -15.19 -11.70
CA PRO A 93 1.08 -15.25 -11.89
C PRO A 93 1.75 -13.92 -11.49
N VAL A 94 2.87 -14.01 -10.79
CA VAL A 94 3.78 -12.90 -10.52
C VAL A 94 5.15 -13.21 -11.11
N ILE A 95 5.93 -12.18 -11.44
CA ILE A 95 7.26 -12.39 -12.02
C ILE A 95 8.17 -13.05 -10.98
N ASN A 96 8.79 -14.15 -11.36
CA ASN A 96 9.80 -14.84 -10.57
C ASN A 96 11.21 -14.45 -11.04
N VAL A 97 11.82 -13.50 -10.36
CA VAL A 97 13.18 -13.03 -10.70
C VAL A 97 14.28 -14.04 -10.33
N PHE A 98 13.95 -15.08 -9.58
CA PHE A 98 14.89 -16.09 -9.11
C PHE A 98 15.08 -17.24 -10.11
N ASN A 99 14.09 -17.51 -10.95
CA ASN A 99 14.14 -18.60 -11.93
C ASN A 99 13.84 -18.07 -13.35
N ARG A 100 14.89 -18.02 -14.18
CA ARG A 100 14.75 -17.55 -15.58
C ARG A 100 14.08 -18.60 -16.50
N SER A 101 14.16 -19.86 -16.14
CA SER A 101 13.57 -20.96 -16.91
C SER A 101 12.07 -21.07 -16.65
N ASP A 102 11.65 -20.65 -15.45
CA ASP A 102 10.25 -20.52 -15.05
C ASP A 102 10.02 -19.11 -14.51
N PRO A 103 9.72 -18.14 -15.39
CA PRO A 103 9.69 -16.72 -15.04
C PRO A 103 8.45 -16.30 -14.28
N TYR A 104 7.55 -17.22 -13.98
CA TYR A 104 6.32 -16.94 -13.25
C TYR A 104 6.21 -17.82 -12.01
N TRP A 105 5.71 -17.22 -10.95
CA TRP A 105 5.29 -17.89 -9.73
C TRP A 105 3.84 -17.51 -9.44
N TRP A 106 3.01 -18.51 -9.11
CA TRP A 106 1.59 -18.27 -8.88
C TRP A 106 1.36 -18.01 -7.40
N ILE A 107 0.88 -16.81 -7.05
CA ILE A 107 0.35 -16.54 -5.71
C ILE A 107 -1.07 -17.11 -5.63
N PHE A 108 -1.42 -17.67 -4.47
CA PHE A 108 -2.71 -18.31 -4.23
C PHE A 108 -3.10 -19.24 -5.38
N ASP A 109 -2.18 -20.11 -5.77
CA ASP A 109 -2.34 -21.03 -6.90
C ASP A 109 -3.48 -22.03 -6.62
N GLU A 110 -4.59 -21.89 -7.36
CA GLU A 110 -5.76 -22.75 -7.20
C GLU A 110 -5.60 -24.13 -7.84
N GLN A 111 -4.49 -24.38 -8.53
CA GLN A 111 -4.18 -25.68 -9.12
C GLN A 111 -3.52 -26.64 -8.11
N ILE A 112 -3.10 -26.16 -6.97
CA ILE A 112 -2.52 -26.94 -5.89
C ILE A 112 -3.40 -26.87 -4.62
N PRO A 113 -3.27 -27.84 -3.68
CA PRO A 113 -3.96 -27.80 -2.40
C PRO A 113 -3.65 -26.49 -1.64
N ARG A 114 -4.64 -25.92 -1.00
CA ARG A 114 -4.47 -24.65 -0.24
C ARG A 114 -3.46 -24.79 0.92
N GLU A 115 -3.29 -25.99 1.43
CA GLU A 115 -2.31 -26.33 2.49
C GLU A 115 -0.86 -26.13 2.03
N GLU A 116 -0.64 -26.12 0.73
CA GLU A 116 0.66 -25.86 0.11
C GLU A 116 0.93 -24.37 -0.13
N TRP A 117 -0.05 -23.49 0.05
CA TRP A 117 0.16 -22.05 -0.02
C TRP A 117 1.07 -21.58 1.11
N VAL A 118 1.86 -20.55 0.88
CA VAL A 118 2.74 -19.97 1.90
C VAL A 118 1.92 -19.55 3.14
N ARG A 119 0.70 -19.08 2.91
CA ARG A 119 -0.30 -18.83 3.95
C ARG A 119 -1.71 -18.79 3.38
N GLN A 120 -2.69 -18.91 4.25
CA GLN A 120 -4.09 -18.65 3.89
C GLN A 120 -4.38 -17.14 3.98
N PRO A 121 -5.25 -16.59 3.10
CA PRO A 121 -5.85 -15.28 3.33
C PRO A 121 -6.60 -15.27 4.68
N PRO A 122 -6.68 -14.14 5.39
CA PRO A 122 -7.47 -14.06 6.62
C PRO A 122 -8.96 -14.26 6.33
N ASP A 123 -9.72 -14.74 7.33
CA ASP A 123 -11.14 -15.11 7.18
C ASP A 123 -12.03 -13.95 6.69
N TYR A 124 -11.65 -12.71 6.99
CA TYR A 124 -12.34 -11.51 6.52
C TYR A 124 -11.98 -11.11 5.09
N ALA A 125 -10.96 -11.74 4.48
CA ALA A 125 -10.59 -11.47 3.10
C ALA A 125 -11.54 -12.15 2.11
N TYR A 126 -11.71 -11.54 0.94
CA TYR A 126 -12.55 -12.11 -0.10
C TYR A 126 -11.82 -12.19 -1.44
N LYS A 127 -12.15 -13.22 -2.20
CA LYS A 127 -11.60 -13.46 -3.54
C LYS A 127 -12.18 -12.49 -4.54
N ILE A 128 -11.35 -12.05 -5.48
CA ILE A 128 -11.73 -11.26 -6.65
C ILE A 128 -11.18 -11.90 -7.92
N ASP A 129 -11.80 -11.61 -9.07
CA ASP A 129 -11.41 -12.22 -10.35
C ASP A 129 -10.20 -11.54 -11.00
N GLU A 130 -9.96 -10.26 -10.69
CA GLU A 130 -8.91 -9.45 -11.31
C GLU A 130 -8.12 -8.66 -10.26
N MET A 131 -6.82 -8.92 -10.18
CA MET A 131 -5.88 -8.25 -9.26
C MET A 131 -5.13 -7.07 -9.92
N ASN A 132 -5.53 -6.65 -11.12
CA ASN A 132 -4.96 -5.46 -11.71
C ASN A 132 -5.20 -4.26 -10.80
N ILE A 133 -4.15 -3.50 -10.52
CA ILE A 133 -4.21 -2.34 -9.62
C ILE A 133 -5.28 -1.31 -10.04
N ASN A 134 -5.53 -1.18 -11.35
CA ASN A 134 -6.58 -0.29 -11.88
C ASN A 134 -8.00 -0.84 -11.68
N ALA A 135 -8.13 -2.14 -11.36
CA ALA A 135 -9.39 -2.82 -11.14
C ALA A 135 -9.75 -2.99 -9.65
N LEU A 136 -8.84 -2.67 -8.75
CA LEU A 136 -9.07 -2.83 -7.31
C LEU A 136 -10.12 -1.84 -6.79
N VAL A 137 -10.06 -0.60 -7.23
CA VAL A 137 -11.02 0.44 -6.86
C VAL A 137 -12.01 0.61 -8.01
N THR A 138 -13.28 0.32 -7.77
CA THR A 138 -14.36 0.45 -8.74
C THR A 138 -15.63 0.97 -8.06
N ARG A 139 -16.56 1.57 -8.81
CA ARG A 139 -17.85 2.04 -8.28
C ARG A 139 -18.73 0.90 -7.78
N ASP A 140 -18.60 -0.30 -8.35
CA ASP A 140 -19.35 -1.48 -7.89
C ASP A 140 -18.90 -1.95 -6.51
N ARG A 141 -17.59 -1.90 -6.26
CA ARG A 141 -17.04 -2.28 -4.95
C ARG A 141 -17.15 -1.18 -3.91
N PHE A 142 -17.06 0.07 -4.35
CA PHE A 142 -17.18 1.26 -3.50
C PHE A 142 -18.30 2.15 -4.06
N PRO A 143 -19.56 1.92 -3.67
CA PRO A 143 -20.69 2.68 -4.15
C PRO A 143 -20.45 4.19 -4.03
N THR A 144 -20.54 4.87 -5.16
CA THR A 144 -20.27 6.31 -5.26
C THR A 144 -21.42 6.96 -6.02
N PRO A 145 -22.04 8.04 -5.48
CA PRO A 145 -23.10 8.76 -6.19
C PRO A 145 -22.66 9.21 -7.58
N GLU A 146 -23.61 9.33 -8.53
CA GLU A 146 -23.28 9.65 -9.93
C GLU A 146 -22.61 11.01 -10.10
N ASP A 147 -23.02 11.99 -9.27
CA ASP A 147 -22.46 13.35 -9.24
C ASP A 147 -21.13 13.46 -8.48
N LYS A 148 -20.64 12.35 -7.88
CA LYS A 148 -19.41 12.30 -7.09
C LYS A 148 -18.31 11.50 -7.78
N GLU A 149 -17.11 11.90 -7.47
CA GLU A 149 -15.89 11.26 -7.97
C GLU A 149 -15.43 10.16 -7.03
N ILE A 150 -14.70 9.18 -7.58
CA ILE A 150 -14.03 8.13 -6.82
C ILE A 150 -12.51 8.25 -6.94
N TYR A 151 -11.83 8.22 -5.81
CA TYR A 151 -10.38 8.38 -5.71
C TYR A 151 -9.72 7.17 -5.08
N ALA A 152 -8.68 6.66 -5.72
CA ALA A 152 -7.73 5.75 -5.10
C ALA A 152 -6.57 6.57 -4.51
N CYS A 153 -6.44 6.59 -3.19
CA CYS A 153 -5.35 7.27 -2.49
C CYS A 153 -4.12 6.36 -2.43
N ILE A 154 -3.00 6.83 -2.96
CA ILE A 154 -1.74 6.07 -3.02
C ILE A 154 -0.59 6.84 -2.38
N GLY A 155 0.22 6.14 -1.59
CA GLY A 155 1.41 6.66 -0.91
C GLY A 155 2.61 6.84 -1.84
N LEU A 156 2.45 7.61 -2.93
CA LEU A 156 3.51 7.84 -3.91
C LEU A 156 4.25 9.15 -3.61
N ARG A 157 5.59 9.07 -3.55
CA ARG A 157 6.46 10.24 -3.35
C ARG A 157 7.41 10.44 -4.52
N VAL A 158 7.61 11.71 -4.92
CA VAL A 158 8.51 12.06 -6.05
C VAL A 158 9.99 11.81 -5.73
N GLN A 159 10.34 11.72 -4.45
CA GLN A 159 11.70 11.43 -4.01
C GLN A 159 12.15 10.00 -4.36
N GLU A 160 11.20 9.06 -4.51
CA GLU A 160 11.52 7.63 -4.66
C GLU A 160 12.11 7.28 -6.03
N SER A 161 11.72 7.99 -7.09
CA SER A 161 12.31 7.77 -8.42
C SER A 161 12.06 8.92 -9.40
N PRO A 162 12.92 9.09 -10.43
CA PRO A 162 12.70 10.03 -11.52
C PRO A 162 11.37 9.77 -12.26
N ASN A 163 11.00 8.50 -12.46
CA ASN A 163 9.76 8.12 -13.15
C ASN A 163 8.52 8.59 -12.38
N ARG A 164 8.52 8.49 -11.04
CA ARG A 164 7.42 8.99 -10.20
C ARG A 164 7.30 10.51 -10.28
N ARG A 165 8.43 11.20 -10.36
CA ARG A 165 8.47 12.65 -10.57
C ARG A 165 7.88 13.03 -11.93
N MET A 166 8.27 12.34 -13.01
CA MET A 166 7.71 12.56 -14.34
C MET A 166 6.21 12.29 -14.37
N GLY A 167 5.73 11.23 -13.74
CA GLY A 167 4.30 10.91 -13.62
C GLY A 167 3.49 12.00 -12.93
N LEU A 168 4.06 12.71 -11.95
CA LEU A 168 3.42 13.87 -11.32
C LEU A 168 3.32 15.07 -12.29
N PHE A 169 4.39 15.36 -13.02
CA PHE A 169 4.38 16.43 -14.03
C PHE A 169 3.37 16.15 -15.14
N SER A 170 3.27 14.91 -15.61
CA SER A 170 2.30 14.49 -16.64
C SER A 170 0.86 14.67 -16.20
N SER A 171 0.56 14.42 -14.93
CA SER A 171 -0.78 14.62 -14.36
C SER A 171 -1.08 16.08 -13.98
N LYS A 172 -0.11 16.98 -14.10
CA LYS A 172 -0.20 18.40 -13.70
C LYS A 172 -0.62 18.62 -12.23
N GLY A 173 -0.32 17.67 -11.36
CA GLY A 173 -0.64 17.79 -9.93
C GLY A 173 -0.74 16.47 -9.20
N HIS A 174 -1.22 16.53 -7.96
CA HIS A 174 -1.35 15.38 -7.07
C HIS A 174 -2.56 14.48 -7.39
N ILE A 175 -3.48 14.94 -8.25
CA ILE A 175 -4.63 14.17 -8.74
C ILE A 175 -4.41 13.83 -10.23
N THR A 176 -4.67 12.59 -10.61
CA THR A 176 -4.58 12.15 -12.01
C THR A 176 -5.86 12.43 -12.79
N LYS A 177 -5.79 12.31 -14.11
CA LYS A 177 -6.99 12.08 -14.92
C LYS A 177 -7.63 10.74 -14.53
N PRO A 178 -8.94 10.57 -14.75
CA PRO A 178 -9.58 9.27 -14.51
C PRO A 178 -8.97 8.19 -15.41
N ASN A 179 -8.89 6.98 -14.87
CA ASN A 179 -8.57 5.80 -15.67
C ASN A 179 -9.79 5.34 -16.50
N ASP A 180 -9.66 4.23 -17.20
CA ASP A 180 -10.72 3.60 -18.02
C ASP A 180 -11.99 3.21 -17.24
N ARG A 181 -11.90 3.13 -15.91
CA ARG A 181 -13.02 2.85 -14.98
C ARG A 181 -13.52 4.09 -14.24
N GLY A 182 -13.09 5.28 -14.67
CA GLY A 182 -13.51 6.56 -14.08
C GLY A 182 -12.88 6.86 -12.72
N VAL A 183 -11.88 6.09 -12.27
CA VAL A 183 -11.19 6.29 -10.99
C VAL A 183 -10.01 7.23 -11.16
N LYS A 184 -9.91 8.22 -10.29
CA LYS A 184 -8.75 9.12 -10.19
C LYS A 184 -7.81 8.64 -9.08
N TYR A 185 -6.50 8.87 -9.24
CA TYR A 185 -5.54 8.66 -8.17
C TYR A 185 -5.24 9.98 -7.48
N VAL A 186 -5.28 9.98 -6.14
CA VAL A 186 -4.79 11.08 -5.32
C VAL A 186 -3.50 10.67 -4.61
N ARG A 187 -2.52 11.59 -4.59
CA ARG A 187 -1.18 11.39 -4.04
C ARG A 187 -0.91 12.44 -2.96
N PRO A 188 -1.48 12.32 -1.77
CA PRO A 188 -1.46 13.40 -0.78
C PRO A 188 -0.06 13.77 -0.30
N ILE A 189 0.85 12.79 -0.22
CA ILE A 189 2.21 12.93 0.30
C ILE A 189 3.29 13.01 -0.81
N TYR A 190 2.93 13.36 -2.04
CA TYR A 190 3.85 13.33 -3.18
C TYR A 190 5.14 14.15 -2.97
N ASP A 191 5.06 15.22 -2.21
CA ASP A 191 6.14 16.18 -1.91
C ASP A 191 6.94 15.86 -0.63
N TRP A 192 6.56 14.78 0.09
CA TRP A 192 7.23 14.35 1.32
C TRP A 192 8.56 13.68 1.06
N THR A 193 9.49 13.90 1.99
CA THR A 193 10.74 13.13 2.08
C THR A 193 10.54 11.88 2.93
N ASP A 194 11.51 10.95 2.87
CA ASP A 194 11.52 9.78 3.76
C ASP A 194 11.56 10.19 5.25
N GLY A 195 12.29 11.29 5.54
CA GLY A 195 12.33 11.86 6.88
C GLY A 195 10.99 12.42 7.35
N ASP A 196 10.20 13.03 6.46
CA ASP A 196 8.86 13.55 6.82
C ASP A 196 7.92 12.41 7.18
N VAL A 197 7.97 11.28 6.45
CA VAL A 197 7.16 10.08 6.74
C VAL A 197 7.46 9.53 8.14
N TRP A 198 8.74 9.28 8.45
CA TRP A 198 9.11 8.73 9.75
C TRP A 198 8.86 9.72 10.89
N LYS A 199 9.08 11.02 10.66
CA LYS A 199 8.80 12.05 11.65
C LYS A 199 7.31 12.16 11.97
N ALA A 200 6.43 11.99 11.00
CA ALA A 200 4.98 11.97 11.23
C ALA A 200 4.59 10.76 12.09
N ILE A 201 5.04 9.54 11.72
CA ILE A 201 4.80 8.32 12.50
C ILE A 201 5.26 8.50 13.96
N GLU A 202 6.43 9.05 14.17
CA GLU A 202 6.99 9.28 15.51
C GLU A 202 6.20 10.34 16.29
N ASN A 203 5.90 11.50 15.68
CA ASN A 203 5.25 12.63 16.35
C ASN A 203 3.82 12.29 16.77
N PHE A 204 3.07 11.57 15.92
CA PHE A 204 1.68 11.21 16.19
C PHE A 204 1.53 9.84 16.86
N LYS A 205 2.63 9.13 17.08
CA LYS A 205 2.65 7.77 17.66
C LYS A 205 1.77 6.78 16.86
N TRP A 206 1.75 6.96 15.54
CA TRP A 206 1.02 6.05 14.66
C TRP A 206 1.63 4.65 14.68
N ASP A 207 0.77 3.65 14.66
CA ASP A 207 1.21 2.25 14.45
C ASP A 207 1.78 2.08 13.04
N TYR A 208 2.75 1.20 12.92
CA TYR A 208 3.39 0.90 11.64
C TYR A 208 3.83 -0.56 11.56
N ASN A 209 4.24 -0.97 10.38
CA ASN A 209 4.72 -2.32 10.11
C ASN A 209 6.10 -2.56 10.76
N HIS A 210 6.14 -3.39 11.79
CA HIS A 210 7.37 -3.73 12.52
C HIS A 210 8.37 -4.58 11.72
N ALA A 211 8.05 -5.00 10.49
CA ALA A 211 9.06 -5.56 9.60
C ALA A 211 10.21 -4.57 9.35
N TYR A 212 9.97 -3.26 9.44
CA TYR A 212 11.02 -2.24 9.35
C TYR A 212 12.04 -2.33 10.48
N ASP A 213 11.59 -2.59 11.72
CA ASP A 213 12.47 -2.76 12.88
C ASP A 213 13.36 -4.00 12.72
N VAL A 214 12.76 -5.08 12.23
CA VAL A 214 13.48 -6.31 11.91
C VAL A 214 14.52 -6.06 10.81
N MET A 215 14.17 -5.33 9.75
CA MET A 215 15.11 -4.96 8.70
C MET A 215 16.30 -4.15 9.24
N VAL A 216 16.05 -3.17 10.09
CA VAL A 216 17.10 -2.34 10.72
C VAL A 216 17.99 -3.20 11.61
N LYS A 217 17.41 -4.06 12.44
CA LYS A 217 18.14 -5.00 13.32
C LYS A 217 19.07 -5.91 12.53
N HIS A 218 18.71 -6.26 11.30
CA HIS A 218 19.50 -7.10 10.41
C HIS A 218 20.34 -6.31 9.40
N GLY A 219 20.62 -5.02 9.68
CA GLY A 219 21.63 -4.21 8.98
C GLY A 219 21.13 -3.46 7.75
N ARG A 220 19.81 -3.36 7.54
CA ARG A 220 19.27 -2.49 6.46
C ARG A 220 19.44 -1.02 6.83
N SER A 221 19.94 -0.23 5.90
CA SER A 221 19.99 1.22 6.04
C SER A 221 18.61 1.85 5.80
N LYS A 222 18.40 3.06 6.31
CA LYS A 222 17.13 3.80 6.16
C LYS A 222 16.62 3.87 4.70
N ASN A 223 17.53 4.03 3.74
CA ASN A 223 17.19 4.12 2.31
C ASN A 223 16.78 2.77 1.69
N GLN A 224 16.97 1.66 2.41
CA GLN A 224 16.64 0.31 1.97
C GLN A 224 15.36 -0.22 2.64
N LEU A 225 14.72 0.58 3.48
CA LEU A 225 13.49 0.20 4.18
C LEU A 225 12.29 0.29 3.22
N ARG A 226 11.96 -0.84 2.61
CA ARG A 226 10.82 -0.97 1.69
C ARG A 226 10.08 -2.28 1.96
N ILE A 227 8.77 -2.21 1.96
CA ILE A 227 7.88 -3.37 1.88
C ILE A 227 7.45 -3.46 0.42
N ALA A 228 7.81 -4.55 -0.24
CA ALA A 228 7.50 -4.81 -1.64
C ALA A 228 7.40 -6.33 -1.86
N PRO A 229 6.67 -6.77 -2.90
CA PRO A 229 6.64 -8.18 -3.28
C PRO A 229 8.05 -8.71 -3.54
N LEU A 230 8.37 -9.83 -2.93
CA LEU A 230 9.72 -10.42 -2.96
C LEU A 230 10.16 -10.87 -4.35
N THR A 231 9.21 -11.24 -5.21
CA THR A 231 9.49 -11.85 -6.51
C THR A 231 9.74 -10.85 -7.63
N MET A 232 9.31 -9.59 -7.49
CA MET A 232 9.16 -8.67 -8.64
C MET A 232 10.39 -7.84 -8.99
N THR A 233 11.45 -7.82 -8.17
CA THR A 233 12.61 -6.96 -8.42
C THR A 233 13.93 -7.58 -7.97
N GLN A 234 15.06 -7.08 -8.50
CA GLN A 234 16.39 -7.46 -7.97
C GLN A 234 16.57 -7.13 -6.47
N ALA A 235 15.78 -6.19 -5.93
CA ALA A 235 15.73 -5.95 -4.49
C ALA A 235 15.21 -7.18 -3.74
N GLY A 236 14.30 -7.95 -4.34
CA GLY A 236 13.76 -9.19 -3.79
C GLY A 236 14.84 -10.21 -3.43
N ILE A 237 15.93 -10.32 -4.23
CA ILE A 237 17.05 -11.21 -3.88
C ILE A 237 17.67 -10.83 -2.54
N LYS A 238 17.91 -9.53 -2.31
CA LYS A 238 18.44 -9.04 -1.04
C LYS A 238 17.44 -9.21 0.09
N ASP A 239 16.17 -9.07 -0.20
CA ASP A 239 15.10 -9.23 0.77
C ASP A 239 14.91 -10.71 1.14
N LEU A 240 15.10 -11.64 0.20
CA LEU A 240 15.12 -13.06 0.49
C LEU A 240 16.33 -13.45 1.35
N GLN A 241 17.52 -12.89 1.08
CA GLN A 241 18.71 -13.10 1.93
C GLN A 241 18.53 -12.53 3.36
N LEU A 242 17.81 -11.41 3.48
CA LEU A 242 17.40 -10.88 4.77
C LEU A 242 16.42 -11.83 5.47
N ALA A 243 15.42 -12.30 4.73
CA ALA A 243 14.37 -13.18 5.26
C ALA A 243 14.93 -14.49 5.81
N GLN A 244 15.93 -15.06 5.18
CA GLN A 244 16.62 -16.26 5.69
C GLN A 244 17.17 -16.08 7.11
N LYS A 245 17.62 -14.87 7.44
CA LYS A 245 18.18 -14.54 8.76
C LYS A 245 17.13 -14.07 9.75
N ALA A 246 16.15 -13.33 9.27
CA ALA A 246 15.19 -12.64 10.11
C ALA A 246 13.93 -13.47 10.39
N TRP A 247 13.51 -14.27 9.41
CA TRP A 247 12.31 -15.12 9.46
C TRP A 247 12.59 -16.49 8.85
N PRO A 248 13.48 -17.33 9.45
CA PRO A 248 13.94 -18.56 8.84
C PRO A 248 12.82 -19.56 8.52
N GLN A 249 11.84 -19.72 9.41
CA GLN A 249 10.71 -20.63 9.18
C GLN A 249 9.86 -20.18 7.97
N TRP A 250 9.56 -18.89 7.90
CA TRP A 250 8.83 -18.32 6.77
C TRP A 250 9.64 -18.42 5.47
N PHE A 251 10.95 -18.17 5.53
CA PHE A 251 11.86 -18.34 4.40
C PHE A 251 11.82 -19.78 3.87
N ASP A 252 11.88 -20.76 4.75
CA ASP A 252 11.81 -22.18 4.37
C ASP A 252 10.48 -22.49 3.68
N THR A 253 9.35 -21.98 4.21
CA THR A 253 8.04 -22.16 3.57
C THR A 253 8.02 -21.57 2.16
N VAL A 254 8.51 -20.34 1.96
CA VAL A 254 8.53 -19.68 0.64
C VAL A 254 9.43 -20.39 -0.36
N THR A 255 10.53 -20.97 0.10
CA THR A 255 11.50 -21.62 -0.80
C THR A 255 11.15 -23.08 -1.14
N HIS A 256 10.27 -23.72 -0.36
CA HIS A 256 9.75 -25.06 -0.65
C HIS A 256 8.48 -25.04 -1.51
N ARG A 257 7.83 -23.89 -1.63
CA ARG A 257 6.68 -23.62 -2.48
C ARG A 257 7.14 -23.43 -3.94
#